data_9e1f30d3769986c756f378a6d7e3d427
#
_entry.id   9e1f30d3769986c756f378a6d7e3d427
#
_cell.length_a   1.000
_cell.length_b   1.000
_cell.length_c   1.000
_cell.angle_alpha   90.00
_cell.angle_beta   90.00
_cell.angle_gamma   90.00
#
_symmetry.space_group_name_H-M   'P 1'
#
loop_
_entity.id
_entity.type
_entity.pdbx_description
1 polymer ?
#
loop_
_entity_poly.entity_id
_entity_poly.type
_entity_poly.pdbx_seq_one_letter_code
_entity_poly.pdbx_strand_id
1 'polypeptide(L)'
;MRCYHWNVHGENFVQLHELFEKQYDVLADEIDAIAEQIRKLGELVPGTMENYLKAADKADFDTTNRAEKSQDMLHCLIEANKQLAEMIVDIKAKFDGDRKYISTCAMMDSLLESREKDIWFLESCLK
;
A
#
# COMPACT_ATOMS: atom_id res chain seq x y z
N MET A 1 2.19 1.97 7.95
CA MET A 1 1.85 0.62 8.46
C MET A 1 2.79 0.19 9.59
N ARG A 2 4.10 -0.11 9.37
CA ARG A 2 5.03 -0.56 10.44
C ARG A 2 5.09 0.34 11.67
N CYS A 3 5.08 1.65 11.51
CA CYS A 3 5.06 2.59 12.62
C CYS A 3 3.82 2.37 13.52
N TYR A 4 2.67 2.11 12.93
CA TYR A 4 1.45 1.85 13.68
C TYR A 4 1.45 0.47 14.34
N HIS A 5 1.99 -0.57 13.68
CA HIS A 5 2.20 -1.88 14.30
C HIS A 5 3.04 -1.76 15.59
N TRP A 6 4.10 -0.96 15.58
CA TRP A 6 4.96 -0.77 16.76
C TRP A 6 4.31 0.06 17.88
N ASN A 7 3.41 0.98 17.54
CA ASN A 7 2.90 1.99 18.47
C ASN A 7 1.42 1.82 18.84
N VAL A 8 0.70 0.88 18.25
CA VAL A 8 -0.68 0.62 18.62
C VAL A 8 -0.77 0.12 20.07
N HIS A 9 -1.80 0.56 20.79
CA HIS A 9 -2.08 0.17 22.18
C HIS A 9 -3.58 0.23 22.46
N GLY A 10 -4.00 -0.26 23.64
CA GLY A 10 -5.39 -0.24 24.06
C GLY A 10 -6.08 -1.60 24.01
N GLU A 11 -7.40 -1.61 24.10
CA GLU A 11 -8.21 -2.84 24.26
C GLU A 11 -8.01 -3.85 23.13
N ASN A 12 -7.85 -3.36 21.89
CA ASN A 12 -7.69 -4.19 20.69
C ASN A 12 -6.22 -4.35 20.26
N PHE A 13 -5.27 -4.15 21.20
CA PHE A 13 -3.85 -4.15 20.90
C PHE A 13 -3.40 -5.39 20.11
N VAL A 14 -3.68 -6.59 20.62
CA VAL A 14 -3.18 -7.83 20.00
C VAL A 14 -3.72 -7.99 18.58
N GLN A 15 -5.02 -7.79 18.40
CA GLN A 15 -5.69 -7.94 17.10
C GLN A 15 -5.17 -6.93 16.07
N LEU A 16 -5.01 -5.67 16.46
CA LEU A 16 -4.53 -4.62 15.56
C LEU A 16 -3.04 -4.75 15.28
N HIS A 17 -2.25 -5.12 16.28
CA HIS A 17 -0.83 -5.39 16.13
C HIS A 17 -0.58 -6.49 15.09
N GLU A 18 -1.28 -7.62 15.21
CA GLU A 18 -1.21 -8.73 14.26
C GLU A 18 -1.78 -8.39 12.89
N LEU A 19 -2.87 -7.60 12.82
CA LEU A 19 -3.45 -7.16 11.56
C LEU A 19 -2.46 -6.28 10.78
N PHE A 20 -1.87 -5.28 11.45
CA PHE A 20 -0.91 -4.39 10.82
C PHE A 20 0.36 -5.12 10.38
N GLU A 21 0.80 -6.14 11.14
CA GLU A 21 1.93 -6.99 10.76
C GLU A 21 1.64 -7.74 9.46
N LYS A 22 0.54 -8.46 9.40
CA LYS A 22 0.13 -9.20 8.18
C LYS A 22 0.04 -8.28 6.97
N GLN A 23 -0.50 -7.08 7.15
CA GLN A 23 -0.64 -6.14 6.03
C GLN A 23 0.71 -5.58 5.57
N TYR A 24 1.65 -5.24 6.48
CA TYR A 24 2.94 -4.73 6.02
C TYR A 24 3.85 -5.83 5.43
N ASP A 25 3.67 -7.08 5.84
CA ASP A 25 4.38 -8.20 5.23
C ASP A 25 3.92 -8.42 3.78
N VAL A 26 2.60 -8.42 3.54
CA VAL A 26 2.05 -8.46 2.18
C VAL A 26 2.54 -7.28 1.34
N LEU A 27 2.56 -6.06 1.90
CA LEU A 27 3.10 -4.89 1.22
C LEU A 27 4.58 -5.03 0.84
N ALA A 28 5.39 -5.68 1.68
CA ALA A 28 6.80 -5.91 1.38
C ALA A 28 6.96 -6.84 0.17
N ASP A 29 6.19 -7.92 0.11
CA ASP A 29 6.18 -8.86 -1.03
C ASP A 29 5.67 -8.18 -2.31
N GLU A 30 4.64 -7.34 -2.21
CA GLU A 30 4.10 -6.57 -3.33
C GLU A 30 5.12 -5.57 -3.89
N ILE A 31 5.87 -4.88 -3.02
CA ILE A 31 6.94 -3.95 -3.43
C ILE A 31 8.01 -4.70 -4.23
N ASP A 32 8.41 -5.88 -3.78
CA ASP A 32 9.40 -6.71 -4.48
C ASP A 32 8.87 -7.17 -5.84
N ALA A 33 7.64 -7.66 -5.89
CA ALA A 33 6.99 -8.08 -7.14
C ALA A 33 6.88 -6.93 -8.15
N ILE A 34 6.56 -5.71 -7.72
CA ILE A 34 6.51 -4.51 -8.57
C ILE A 34 7.92 -4.18 -9.08
N ALA A 35 8.93 -4.21 -8.19
CA ALA A 35 10.31 -3.95 -8.56
C ALA A 35 10.81 -4.93 -9.61
N GLU A 36 10.55 -6.23 -9.42
CA GLU A 36 10.89 -7.25 -10.41
C GLU A 36 10.13 -7.07 -11.73
N GLN A 37 8.88 -6.65 -11.70
CA GLN A 37 8.11 -6.38 -12.92
C GLN A 37 8.72 -5.22 -13.71
N ILE A 38 9.15 -4.15 -13.04
CA ILE A 38 9.88 -3.04 -13.66
C ILE A 38 11.16 -3.56 -14.33
N ARG A 39 11.90 -4.46 -13.65
CA ARG A 39 13.12 -5.08 -14.22
C ARG A 39 12.83 -5.94 -15.44
N LYS A 40 11.72 -6.69 -15.44
CA LYS A 40 11.28 -7.49 -16.62
C LYS A 40 10.93 -6.60 -17.82
N LEU A 41 10.50 -5.36 -17.58
CA LEU A 41 10.24 -4.39 -18.64
C LEU A 41 11.51 -3.68 -19.16
N GLY A 42 12.68 -3.93 -18.55
CA GLY A 42 13.97 -3.42 -18.96
C GLY A 42 14.45 -2.15 -18.22
N GLU A 43 13.66 -1.64 -17.29
CA GLU A 43 13.95 -0.41 -16.56
C GLU A 43 14.67 -0.65 -15.23
N LEU A 44 15.40 0.34 -14.72
CA LEU A 44 16.00 0.31 -13.39
C LEU A 44 15.01 0.74 -12.32
N VAL A 45 15.05 0.06 -11.18
CA VAL A 45 14.18 0.39 -10.03
C VAL A 45 14.86 1.44 -9.15
N PRO A 46 14.16 2.56 -8.84
CA PRO A 46 14.65 3.50 -7.86
C PRO A 46 14.56 2.90 -6.45
N GLY A 47 15.68 2.77 -5.73
CA GLY A 47 15.76 2.04 -4.45
C GLY A 47 16.43 2.82 -3.32
N THR A 48 16.70 4.13 -3.48
CA THR A 48 17.27 4.95 -2.41
C THR A 48 16.21 5.67 -1.60
N MET A 49 16.51 6.01 -0.34
CA MET A 49 15.60 6.80 0.51
C MET A 49 15.25 8.15 -0.15
N GLU A 50 16.19 8.78 -0.84
CA GLU A 50 15.95 10.01 -1.59
C GLU A 50 14.92 9.79 -2.71
N ASN A 51 14.99 8.68 -3.42
CA ASN A 51 14.01 8.33 -4.45
C ASN A 51 12.61 8.13 -3.85
N TYR A 52 12.52 7.45 -2.71
CA TYR A 52 11.25 7.21 -2.03
C TYR A 52 10.61 8.51 -1.54
N LEU A 53 11.38 9.42 -0.94
CA LEU A 53 10.88 10.72 -0.51
C LEU A 53 10.36 11.54 -1.70
N LYS A 54 11.11 11.63 -2.79
CA LYS A 54 10.68 12.32 -4.01
C LYS A 54 9.41 11.73 -4.63
N ALA A 55 9.24 10.40 -4.53
CA ALA A 55 8.03 9.74 -5.03
C ALA A 55 6.83 10.01 -4.12
N ALA A 56 7.02 9.98 -2.81
CA ALA A 56 5.98 10.29 -1.82
C ALA A 56 5.48 11.74 -1.95
N ASP A 57 6.39 12.70 -2.12
CA ASP A 57 6.03 14.11 -2.34
C ASP A 57 5.17 14.31 -3.60
N LYS A 58 5.47 13.57 -4.68
CA LYS A 58 4.68 13.64 -5.92
C LYS A 58 3.31 12.99 -5.81
N ALA A 59 3.17 12.01 -4.93
CA ALA A 59 1.93 11.28 -4.70
C ALA A 59 1.03 11.95 -3.65
N ASP A 60 1.47 13.09 -3.07
CA ASP A 60 0.76 13.80 -1.99
C ASP A 60 0.44 12.90 -0.77
N PHE A 61 1.33 11.94 -0.51
CA PHE A 61 1.22 11.10 0.67
C PHE A 61 1.66 11.85 1.92
N ASP A 62 0.81 11.86 2.95
CA ASP A 62 1.19 12.35 4.26
C ASP A 62 2.22 11.42 4.92
N THR A 63 3.48 11.77 4.82
CA THR A 63 4.61 11.06 5.43
C THR A 63 4.83 11.44 6.89
N THR A 64 4.11 12.44 7.41
CA THR A 64 4.30 13.01 8.75
C THR A 64 3.23 12.56 9.75
N ASN A 65 2.19 11.85 9.28
CA ASN A 65 1.07 11.45 10.12
C ASN A 65 1.53 10.56 11.28
N ARG A 66 1.25 11.03 12.49
CA ARG A 66 1.62 10.39 13.76
C ARG A 66 0.36 10.14 14.60
N ALA A 67 -0.61 9.44 14.04
CA ALA A 67 -1.79 9.04 14.80
C ALA A 67 -1.36 8.27 16.06
N GLU A 68 -1.85 8.70 17.22
CA GLU A 68 -1.54 8.06 18.50
C GLU A 68 -2.65 7.10 18.93
N LYS A 69 -3.90 7.42 18.64
CA LYS A 69 -5.05 6.57 18.97
C LYS A 69 -5.25 5.50 17.91
N SER A 70 -5.60 4.29 18.32
CA SER A 70 -5.83 3.16 17.41
C SER A 70 -6.89 3.45 16.35
N GLN A 71 -7.96 4.18 16.68
CA GLN A 71 -8.98 4.58 15.72
C GLN A 71 -8.44 5.55 14.65
N ASP A 72 -7.62 6.53 15.05
CA ASP A 72 -7.00 7.46 14.11
C ASP A 72 -5.99 6.73 13.21
N MET A 73 -5.24 5.75 13.75
CA MET A 73 -4.36 4.87 12.97
C MET A 73 -5.14 4.11 11.89
N LEU A 74 -6.30 3.54 12.26
CA LEU A 74 -7.18 2.84 11.32
C LEU A 74 -7.66 3.78 10.20
N HIS A 75 -8.15 4.97 10.54
CA HIS A 75 -8.57 5.96 9.54
C HIS A 75 -7.43 6.35 8.59
N CYS A 76 -6.24 6.61 9.11
CA CYS A 76 -5.09 6.94 8.27
C CYS A 76 -4.73 5.79 7.31
N LEU A 77 -4.79 4.55 7.78
CA LEU A 77 -4.48 3.38 6.95
C LEU A 77 -5.56 3.13 5.89
N ILE A 78 -6.83 3.36 6.21
CA ILE A 78 -7.93 3.27 5.24
C ILE A 78 -7.73 4.29 4.13
N GLU A 79 -7.48 5.54 4.46
CA GLU A 79 -7.26 6.60 3.46
C GLU A 79 -6.02 6.34 2.60
N ALA A 80 -4.91 5.89 3.20
CA ALA A 80 -3.71 5.53 2.44
C ALA A 80 -3.96 4.37 1.46
N ASN A 81 -4.72 3.34 1.87
CA ASN A 81 -5.07 2.24 0.97
C ASN A 81 -6.03 2.67 -0.14
N LYS A 82 -6.98 3.58 0.13
CA LYS A 82 -7.86 4.17 -0.90
C LYS A 82 -7.05 4.94 -1.94
N GLN A 83 -6.12 5.78 -1.52
CA GLN A 83 -5.23 6.51 -2.41
C GLN A 83 -4.38 5.57 -3.27
N LEU A 84 -3.82 4.51 -2.67
CA LEU A 84 -3.08 3.49 -3.41
C LEU A 84 -3.97 2.77 -4.45
N ALA A 85 -5.20 2.43 -4.09
CA ALA A 85 -6.16 1.80 -5.01
C ALA A 85 -6.45 2.70 -6.21
N GLU A 86 -6.72 3.99 -5.99
CA GLU A 86 -6.91 4.98 -7.06
C GLU A 86 -5.67 5.10 -7.95
N MET A 87 -4.47 5.18 -7.37
CA MET A 87 -3.23 5.22 -8.13
C MET A 87 -3.03 3.97 -9.00
N ILE A 88 -3.36 2.78 -8.48
CA ILE A 88 -3.26 1.53 -9.25
C ILE A 88 -4.21 1.58 -10.45
N VAL A 89 -5.45 2.02 -10.28
CA VAL A 89 -6.44 2.17 -11.36
C VAL A 89 -5.93 3.14 -12.42
N ASP A 90 -5.44 4.31 -12.02
CA ASP A 90 -4.93 5.34 -12.93
C ASP A 90 -3.70 4.89 -13.71
N ILE A 91 -2.80 4.16 -13.06
CA ILE A 91 -1.60 3.62 -13.71
C ILE A 91 -2.00 2.52 -14.68
N LYS A 92 -2.86 1.58 -14.26
CA LYS A 92 -3.34 0.49 -15.11
C LYS A 92 -4.00 1.02 -16.39
N ALA A 93 -4.83 2.06 -16.29
CA ALA A 93 -5.51 2.66 -17.43
C ALA A 93 -4.54 3.16 -18.53
N LYS A 94 -3.28 3.49 -18.18
CA LYS A 94 -2.26 3.91 -19.15
C LYS A 94 -1.68 2.76 -19.97
N PHE A 95 -1.83 1.53 -19.51
CA PHE A 95 -1.29 0.31 -20.12
C PHE A 95 -2.38 -0.61 -20.70
N ASP A 96 -3.64 -0.30 -20.43
CA ASP A 96 -4.77 -1.13 -20.83
C ASP A 96 -4.88 -1.19 -22.37
N GLY A 97 -5.11 -2.41 -22.88
CA GLY A 97 -5.19 -2.68 -24.31
C GLY A 97 -3.84 -2.89 -25.00
N ASP A 98 -2.71 -2.60 -24.39
CA ASP A 98 -1.39 -2.92 -24.95
C ASP A 98 -0.95 -4.34 -24.57
N ARG A 99 -0.81 -5.18 -25.58
CA ARG A 99 -0.40 -6.60 -25.42
C ARG A 99 0.94 -6.78 -24.70
N LYS A 100 1.81 -5.79 -24.73
CA LYS A 100 3.12 -5.80 -24.03
C LYS A 100 2.93 -5.83 -22.52
N TYR A 101 1.84 -5.27 -22.00
CA TYR A 101 1.63 -5.06 -20.56
C TYR A 101 0.54 -5.94 -19.95
N ILE A 102 0.10 -7.02 -20.64
CA ILE A 102 -0.96 -7.92 -20.14
C ILE A 102 -0.62 -8.44 -18.74
N SER A 103 0.59 -8.95 -18.51
CA SER A 103 1.00 -9.45 -17.20
C SER A 103 1.13 -8.35 -16.15
N THR A 104 1.55 -7.15 -16.57
CA THR A 104 1.59 -5.98 -15.70
C THR A 104 0.19 -5.57 -15.25
N CYS A 105 -0.78 -5.52 -16.17
CA CYS A 105 -2.17 -5.23 -15.85
C CYS A 105 -2.79 -6.29 -14.92
N ALA A 106 -2.51 -7.57 -15.15
CA ALA A 106 -2.97 -8.66 -14.27
C ALA A 106 -2.37 -8.55 -12.84
N MET A 107 -1.09 -8.17 -12.73
CA MET A 107 -0.48 -7.88 -11.43
C MET A 107 -1.17 -6.69 -10.75
N MET A 108 -1.48 -5.62 -11.48
CA MET A 108 -2.19 -4.45 -10.94
C MET A 108 -3.59 -4.81 -10.44
N ASP A 109 -4.31 -5.72 -11.10
CA ASP A 109 -5.59 -6.23 -10.62
C ASP A 109 -5.45 -6.95 -9.27
N SER A 110 -4.41 -7.77 -9.10
CA SER A 110 -4.13 -8.45 -7.83
C SER A 110 -3.76 -7.46 -6.71
N LEU A 111 -2.99 -6.41 -7.04
CA LEU A 111 -2.65 -5.34 -6.08
C LEU A 111 -3.90 -4.56 -5.66
N LEU A 112 -4.81 -4.28 -6.58
CA LEU A 112 -6.07 -3.60 -6.30
C LEU A 112 -6.95 -4.44 -5.36
N GLU A 113 -7.14 -5.73 -5.67
CA GLU A 113 -7.88 -6.67 -4.82
C GLU A 113 -7.30 -6.74 -3.40
N SER A 114 -5.97 -6.72 -3.27
CA SER A 114 -5.28 -6.67 -1.98
C SER A 114 -5.62 -5.40 -1.21
N ARG A 115 -5.62 -4.22 -1.86
CA ARG A 115 -6.01 -2.94 -1.21
C ARG A 115 -7.47 -2.94 -0.78
N GLU A 116 -8.38 -3.42 -1.62
CA GLU A 116 -9.81 -3.52 -1.29
C GLU A 116 -10.05 -4.42 -0.07
N LYS A 117 -9.34 -5.54 0.02
CA LYS A 117 -9.38 -6.43 1.16
C LYS A 117 -8.85 -5.76 2.43
N ASP A 118 -7.72 -5.07 2.34
CA ASP A 118 -7.15 -4.35 3.48
C ASP A 118 -8.10 -3.25 3.99
N ILE A 119 -8.70 -2.48 3.10
CA ILE A 119 -9.72 -1.48 3.43
C ILE A 119 -10.89 -2.12 4.18
N TRP A 120 -11.44 -3.22 3.65
CA TRP A 120 -12.54 -3.93 4.29
C TRP A 120 -12.20 -4.38 5.72
N PHE A 121 -11.01 -4.98 5.93
CA PHE A 121 -10.57 -5.40 7.26
C PHE A 121 -10.43 -4.22 8.22
N LEU A 122 -9.78 -3.14 7.79
CA LEU A 122 -9.58 -1.94 8.60
C LEU A 122 -10.92 -1.25 8.95
N GLU A 123 -11.84 -1.09 7.99
CA GLU A 123 -13.17 -0.54 8.22
C GLU A 123 -14.01 -1.42 9.17
N SER A 124 -13.83 -2.74 9.13
CA SER A 124 -14.51 -3.67 10.03
C SER A 124 -14.03 -3.53 11.48
N CYS A 125 -12.79 -3.09 11.71
CA CYS A 125 -12.27 -2.81 13.06
C CYS A 125 -12.80 -1.50 13.65
N LEU A 126 -13.43 -0.62 12.87
CA LEU A 126 -14.04 0.63 13.34
C LEU A 126 -15.50 0.48 13.80
N LYS A 127 -16.13 -0.63 13.50
CA LYS A 127 -17.54 -0.95 13.85
C LYS A 127 -17.64 -1.59 15.21
#